data_a9dbb43bb8a617e1749adccc9c061c54
#
_entry.id   a9dbb43bb8a617e1749adccc9c061c54
#
_cell.length_a   1.000
_cell.length_b   1.000
_cell.length_c   1.000
_cell.angle_alpha   90.00
_cell.angle_beta   90.00
_cell.angle_gamma   90.00
#
_symmetry.space_group_name_H-M   'P 1'
#
loop_
_entity.id
_entity.type
_entity.pdbx_description
1 polymer ?
#
loop_
_entity_poly.entity_id
_entity_poly.type
_entity_poly.pdbx_seq_one_letter_code
_entity_poly.pdbx_strand_id
1 'polypeptide(L)'
;MRTKQLSKANNAKGKSRHSESGATLIEILVTVLILSFGMLGMAALQTRALQGSQSSVQRSQAIMLSNYIMDAMRVDRESAKGGDYNTGANPICGPSGVTGATLAKNNMRDWLTAAQLGLGVASDATTCGFISCDGSYACTVRIQWDDRKAGGLAEQKVEVRSIL
;
A
#
# COMPACT_ATOMS: atom_id res chain seq x y z
N MET A 1 32.37 -50.09 82.26
CA MET A 1 32.13 -49.84 80.86
C MET A 1 31.19 -48.64 80.73
N ARG A 2 31.66 -47.51 80.15
CA ARG A 2 30.96 -46.22 80.11
C ARG A 2 30.53 -45.98 78.66
N THR A 3 29.30 -46.11 78.36
CA THR A 3 28.75 -45.82 77.02
C THR A 3 28.50 -44.30 76.83
N LYS A 4 29.20 -43.71 75.90
CA LYS A 4 29.12 -42.30 75.53
C LYS A 4 27.96 -42.12 74.52
N GLN A 5 26.92 -41.40 74.91
CA GLN A 5 25.83 -40.99 74.00
C GLN A 5 26.29 -39.78 73.18
N LEU A 6 26.25 -39.90 71.86
CA LEU A 6 26.47 -38.82 70.94
C LEU A 6 25.18 -38.09 70.66
N SER A 7 25.11 -36.84 71.11
CA SER A 7 24.04 -35.90 70.81
C SER A 7 24.11 -35.46 69.34
N LYS A 8 23.05 -35.78 68.57
CA LYS A 8 22.90 -35.39 67.23
C LYS A 8 22.24 -33.98 67.16
N ALA A 9 23.05 -32.97 66.86
CA ALA A 9 22.57 -31.59 66.63
C ALA A 9 21.76 -31.51 65.37
N ASN A 10 20.47 -31.27 65.45
CA ASN A 10 19.61 -30.98 64.33
C ASN A 10 19.81 -29.52 63.84
N ASN A 11 20.49 -29.38 62.72
CA ASN A 11 20.70 -28.10 62.06
C ASN A 11 19.40 -27.73 61.30
N ALA A 12 18.50 -27.01 61.93
CA ALA A 12 17.29 -26.46 61.34
C ALA A 12 17.69 -25.32 60.39
N LYS A 13 17.76 -25.62 59.09
CA LYS A 13 17.95 -24.65 58.00
C LYS A 13 16.74 -23.70 57.96
N GLY A 14 16.90 -22.51 58.50
CA GLY A 14 15.89 -21.46 58.45
C GLY A 14 15.55 -21.14 57.00
N LYS A 15 14.34 -21.50 56.54
CA LYS A 15 13.74 -21.14 55.28
C LYS A 15 13.49 -19.63 55.31
N SER A 16 14.32 -18.83 54.62
CA SER A 16 14.09 -17.40 54.47
C SER A 16 12.75 -17.20 53.76
N ARG A 17 11.78 -16.67 54.45
CA ARG A 17 10.53 -16.20 53.88
C ARG A 17 10.89 -14.94 53.07
N HIS A 18 10.90 -15.04 51.74
CA HIS A 18 10.88 -13.87 50.92
C HIS A 18 9.59 -13.12 51.25
N SER A 19 9.73 -11.91 51.77
CA SER A 19 8.63 -10.99 51.96
C SER A 19 8.11 -10.62 50.58
N GLU A 20 6.96 -11.12 50.17
CA GLU A 20 6.28 -10.68 48.97
C GLU A 20 5.78 -9.26 49.26
N SER A 21 6.52 -8.27 48.68
CA SER A 21 6.12 -6.89 48.68
C SER A 21 4.95 -6.76 47.68
N GLY A 22 3.74 -6.55 48.13
CA GLY A 22 2.58 -6.29 47.26
C GLY A 22 2.77 -4.96 46.53
N ALA A 23 2.48 -4.96 45.22
CA ALA A 23 2.49 -3.74 44.41
C ALA A 23 1.48 -2.72 44.95
N THR A 24 1.86 -1.47 45.06
CA THR A 24 0.99 -0.40 45.49
C THR A 24 -0.04 -0.05 44.40
N LEU A 25 -1.22 0.40 44.81
CA LEU A 25 -2.30 0.78 43.88
C LEU A 25 -1.83 1.86 42.86
N ILE A 26 -0.98 2.78 43.31
CA ILE A 26 -0.40 3.83 42.48
C ILE A 26 0.59 3.27 41.41
N GLU A 27 1.37 2.24 41.78
CA GLU A 27 2.33 1.61 40.87
C GLU A 27 1.61 0.90 39.71
N ILE A 28 0.51 0.20 40.02
CA ILE A 28 -0.34 -0.43 38.99
C ILE A 28 -0.96 0.65 38.08
N LEU A 29 -1.43 1.75 38.66
CA LEU A 29 -2.06 2.86 37.91
C LEU A 29 -1.06 3.51 36.96
N VAL A 30 0.15 3.78 37.39
CA VAL A 30 1.22 4.37 36.56
C VAL A 30 1.67 3.39 35.48
N THR A 31 1.80 2.10 35.77
CA THR A 31 2.19 1.10 34.77
C THR A 31 1.15 0.94 33.67
N VAL A 32 -0.14 0.90 34.00
CA VAL A 32 -1.23 0.86 33.00
C VAL A 32 -1.25 2.13 32.15
N LEU A 33 -1.00 3.28 32.77
CA LEU A 33 -0.94 4.56 32.04
C LEU A 33 0.21 4.58 31.01
N ILE A 34 1.42 4.18 31.41
CA ILE A 34 2.58 4.11 30.52
C ILE A 34 2.34 3.08 29.40
N LEU A 35 1.77 1.92 29.74
CA LEU A 35 1.45 0.87 28.77
C LEU A 35 0.43 1.38 27.73
N SER A 36 -0.58 2.12 28.17
CA SER A 36 -1.60 2.71 27.28
C SER A 36 -1.00 3.69 26.28
N PHE A 37 -0.11 4.57 26.71
CA PHE A 37 0.60 5.48 25.80
C PHE A 37 1.52 4.74 24.82
N GLY A 38 2.19 3.68 25.29
CA GLY A 38 3.02 2.82 24.43
C GLY A 38 2.21 2.14 23.33
N MET A 39 1.05 1.57 23.67
CA MET A 39 0.14 0.94 22.69
C MET A 39 -0.42 1.94 21.68
N LEU A 40 -0.83 3.14 22.11
CA LEU A 40 -1.30 4.20 21.22
C LEU A 40 -0.22 4.65 20.24
N GLY A 41 1.03 4.80 20.69
CA GLY A 41 2.17 5.12 19.83
C GLY A 41 2.42 4.05 18.77
N MET A 42 2.38 2.77 19.16
CA MET A 42 2.55 1.64 18.26
C MET A 42 1.43 1.57 17.21
N ALA A 43 0.17 1.78 17.61
CA ALA A 43 -0.97 1.83 16.71
C ALA A 43 -0.83 2.94 15.64
N ALA A 44 -0.38 4.13 16.04
CA ALA A 44 -0.14 5.24 15.12
C ALA A 44 0.95 4.92 14.08
N LEU A 45 2.04 4.26 14.50
CA LEU A 45 3.11 3.82 13.57
C LEU A 45 2.62 2.76 12.60
N GLN A 46 1.82 1.79 13.06
CA GLN A 46 1.24 0.75 12.21
C GLN A 46 0.33 1.36 11.13
N THR A 47 -0.51 2.33 11.50
CA THR A 47 -1.38 3.02 10.54
C THR A 47 -0.58 3.72 9.45
N ARG A 48 0.50 4.43 9.80
CA ARG A 48 1.38 5.08 8.82
C ARG A 48 2.11 4.07 7.92
N ALA A 49 2.57 2.96 8.48
CA ALA A 49 3.21 1.91 7.71
C ALA A 49 2.26 1.27 6.69
N LEU A 50 1.00 1.02 7.08
CA LEU A 50 -0.04 0.50 6.18
C LEU A 50 -0.36 1.48 5.06
N GLN A 51 -0.48 2.77 5.35
CA GLN A 51 -0.70 3.81 4.33
C GLN A 51 0.43 3.84 3.31
N GLY A 52 1.70 3.86 3.75
CA GLY A 52 2.84 3.83 2.83
C GLY A 52 2.92 2.56 1.98
N SER A 53 2.54 1.41 2.56
CA SER A 53 2.44 0.14 1.82
C SER A 53 1.35 0.22 0.74
N GLN A 54 0.18 0.77 1.04
CA GLN A 54 -0.92 0.93 0.09
C GLN A 54 -0.53 1.82 -1.10
N SER A 55 0.10 2.96 -0.85
CA SER A 55 0.60 3.85 -1.91
C SER A 55 1.61 3.14 -2.83
N SER A 56 2.52 2.34 -2.26
CA SER A 56 3.49 1.56 -3.04
C SER A 56 2.81 0.50 -3.92
N VAL A 57 1.78 -0.17 -3.43
CA VAL A 57 0.97 -1.15 -4.19
C VAL A 57 0.25 -0.47 -5.36
N GLN A 58 -0.40 0.67 -5.12
CA GLN A 58 -1.08 1.44 -6.18
C GLN A 58 -0.09 1.88 -7.27
N ARG A 59 1.09 2.35 -6.89
CA ARG A 59 2.14 2.71 -7.85
C ARG A 59 2.59 1.52 -8.70
N SER A 60 2.74 0.34 -8.10
CA SER A 60 3.08 -0.89 -8.82
C SER A 60 1.95 -1.30 -9.77
N GLN A 61 0.70 -1.18 -9.36
CA GLN A 61 -0.46 -1.42 -10.21
C GLN A 61 -0.52 -0.44 -11.40
N ALA A 62 -0.26 0.85 -11.17
CA ALA A 62 -0.20 1.83 -12.25
C ALA A 62 0.86 1.49 -13.29
N ILE A 63 2.04 1.01 -12.87
CA ILE A 63 3.09 0.54 -13.78
C ILE A 63 2.63 -0.68 -14.58
N MET A 64 2.02 -1.66 -13.92
CA MET A 64 1.50 -2.86 -14.60
C MET A 64 0.43 -2.51 -15.64
N LEU A 65 -0.51 -1.63 -15.29
CA LEU A 65 -1.56 -1.16 -16.19
C LEU A 65 -0.98 -0.35 -17.36
N SER A 66 0.07 0.45 -17.13
CA SER A 66 0.76 1.16 -18.20
C SER A 66 1.43 0.19 -19.18
N ASN A 67 2.05 -0.87 -18.70
CA ASN A 67 2.62 -1.91 -19.54
C ASN A 67 1.54 -2.70 -20.28
N TYR A 68 0.41 -3.01 -19.63
CA TYR A 68 -0.71 -3.70 -20.25
C TYR A 68 -1.22 -2.96 -21.52
N ILE A 69 -1.45 -1.66 -21.42
CA ILE A 69 -1.92 -0.90 -22.60
C ILE A 69 -0.81 -0.73 -23.64
N MET A 70 0.46 -0.64 -23.23
CA MET A 70 1.61 -0.64 -24.14
C MET A 70 1.68 -1.95 -24.94
N ASP A 71 1.43 -3.10 -24.30
CA ASP A 71 1.43 -4.40 -24.97
C ASP A 71 0.24 -4.53 -25.93
N ALA A 72 -0.95 -4.03 -25.55
CA ALA A 72 -2.08 -3.94 -26.45
C ALA A 72 -1.76 -3.09 -27.71
N MET A 73 -1.09 -1.96 -27.53
CA MET A 73 -0.64 -1.10 -28.63
C MET A 73 0.44 -1.77 -29.49
N ARG A 74 1.31 -2.63 -28.93
CA ARG A 74 2.29 -3.41 -29.71
C ARG A 74 1.64 -4.41 -30.66
N VAL A 75 0.52 -5.01 -30.23
CA VAL A 75 -0.27 -5.93 -31.05
C VAL A 75 -1.03 -5.17 -32.16
N ASP A 76 -1.53 -3.97 -31.84
CA ASP A 76 -2.28 -3.10 -32.76
C ASP A 76 -1.45 -1.87 -33.18
N ARG A 77 -0.24 -2.14 -33.65
CA ARG A 77 0.83 -1.16 -33.86
C ARG A 77 0.47 -0.06 -34.85
N GLU A 78 -0.23 -0.41 -35.94
CA GLU A 78 -0.61 0.55 -36.99
C GLU A 78 -1.68 1.53 -36.48
N SER A 79 -2.67 1.06 -35.70
CA SER A 79 -3.65 1.93 -35.06
C SER A 79 -2.98 2.86 -34.03
N ALA A 80 -1.98 2.37 -33.28
CA ALA A 80 -1.22 3.18 -32.34
C ALA A 80 -0.43 4.28 -33.06
N LYS A 81 0.26 3.96 -34.15
CA LYS A 81 0.95 4.92 -35.01
C LYS A 81 0.01 5.94 -35.67
N GLY A 82 -1.19 5.49 -36.08
CA GLY A 82 -2.25 6.33 -36.64
C GLY A 82 -2.88 7.27 -35.61
N GLY A 83 -2.59 7.10 -34.31
CA GLY A 83 -3.12 7.94 -33.26
C GLY A 83 -4.48 7.49 -32.71
N ASP A 84 -4.98 6.29 -33.06
CA ASP A 84 -6.26 5.78 -32.59
C ASP A 84 -6.31 5.61 -31.07
N TYR A 85 -5.17 5.38 -30.43
CA TYR A 85 -5.02 5.33 -28.97
C TYR A 85 -4.84 6.71 -28.33
N ASN A 86 -4.58 7.76 -29.10
CA ASN A 86 -4.30 9.08 -28.53
C ASN A 86 -5.53 9.66 -27.82
N THR A 87 -5.31 10.21 -26.62
CA THR A 87 -6.35 10.86 -25.81
C THR A 87 -6.52 12.34 -26.14
N GLY A 88 -5.68 12.89 -27.03
CA GLY A 88 -5.62 14.32 -27.33
C GLY A 88 -4.80 15.09 -26.30
N ALA A 89 -5.16 16.35 -26.09
CA ALA A 89 -4.42 17.23 -25.18
C ALA A 89 -4.63 16.92 -23.68
N ASN A 90 -5.77 16.32 -23.33
CA ASN A 90 -6.17 16.11 -21.97
C ASN A 90 -6.28 14.61 -21.61
N PRO A 91 -6.00 14.24 -20.35
CA PRO A 91 -6.29 12.90 -19.85
C PRO A 91 -7.79 12.60 -19.90
N ILE A 92 -8.14 11.32 -20.11
CA ILE A 92 -9.52 10.82 -20.05
C ILE A 92 -9.75 10.17 -18.68
N CYS A 93 -10.76 10.65 -17.93
CA CYS A 93 -11.11 10.17 -16.61
C CYS A 93 -12.30 9.21 -16.70
N GLY A 94 -11.97 7.92 -16.84
CA GLY A 94 -12.94 6.84 -16.91
C GLY A 94 -13.31 6.40 -18.33
N PRO A 95 -13.92 5.20 -18.44
CA PRO A 95 -14.18 4.55 -19.74
C PRO A 95 -15.26 5.28 -20.57
N SER A 96 -16.16 6.03 -19.93
CA SER A 96 -17.22 6.82 -20.62
C SER A 96 -16.68 7.94 -21.51
N GLY A 97 -15.47 8.41 -21.25
CA GLY A 97 -14.81 9.42 -22.07
C GLY A 97 -14.24 8.89 -23.40
N VAL A 98 -14.24 7.56 -23.58
CA VAL A 98 -13.73 6.93 -24.81
C VAL A 98 -14.90 6.62 -25.74
N THR A 99 -14.97 7.32 -26.87
CA THR A 99 -16.02 7.12 -27.90
C THR A 99 -15.49 6.25 -29.05
N GLY A 100 -16.42 5.54 -29.73
CA GLY A 100 -16.10 4.64 -30.84
C GLY A 100 -16.08 3.16 -30.44
N ALA A 101 -15.98 2.27 -31.45
CA ALA A 101 -16.07 0.81 -31.28
C ALA A 101 -14.89 0.05 -31.94
N THR A 102 -13.79 0.74 -32.23
CA THR A 102 -12.58 0.09 -32.74
C THR A 102 -11.89 -0.73 -31.66
N LEU A 103 -10.98 -1.64 -32.06
CA LEU A 103 -10.18 -2.42 -31.13
C LEU A 103 -9.41 -1.49 -30.16
N ALA A 104 -8.78 -0.44 -30.70
CA ALA A 104 -8.07 0.56 -29.90
C ALA A 104 -8.97 1.19 -28.81
N LYS A 105 -10.19 1.59 -29.17
CA LYS A 105 -11.14 2.19 -28.22
C LYS A 105 -11.66 1.20 -27.19
N ASN A 106 -11.83 -0.07 -27.55
CA ASN A 106 -12.18 -1.12 -26.60
C ASN A 106 -11.03 -1.33 -25.59
N ASN A 107 -9.80 -1.50 -26.06
CA ASN A 107 -8.62 -1.63 -25.22
C ASN A 107 -8.47 -0.45 -24.25
N MET A 108 -8.69 0.77 -24.72
CA MET A 108 -8.65 1.97 -23.88
C MET A 108 -9.74 1.97 -22.78
N ARG A 109 -10.97 1.55 -23.11
CA ARG A 109 -12.06 1.44 -22.12
C ARG A 109 -11.76 0.41 -21.06
N ASP A 110 -11.29 -0.77 -21.45
CA ASP A 110 -10.94 -1.85 -20.54
C ASP A 110 -9.77 -1.42 -19.62
N TRP A 111 -8.77 -0.76 -20.19
CA TRP A 111 -7.65 -0.21 -19.45
C TRP A 111 -8.06 0.86 -18.43
N LEU A 112 -8.92 1.82 -18.82
CA LEU A 112 -9.41 2.85 -17.90
C LEU A 112 -10.31 2.27 -16.81
N THR A 113 -11.12 1.25 -17.14
CA THR A 113 -11.92 0.51 -16.16
C THR A 113 -11.01 -0.18 -15.13
N ALA A 114 -9.98 -0.88 -15.60
CA ALA A 114 -9.01 -1.52 -14.73
C ALA A 114 -8.24 -0.51 -13.86
N ALA A 115 -7.90 0.66 -14.41
CA ALA A 115 -7.26 1.72 -13.66
C ALA A 115 -8.15 2.28 -12.54
N GLN A 116 -9.42 2.54 -12.80
CA GLN A 116 -10.38 2.99 -11.78
C GLN A 116 -10.58 1.94 -10.69
N LEU A 117 -10.71 0.66 -11.05
CA LEU A 117 -10.89 -0.41 -10.07
C LEU A 117 -9.64 -0.68 -9.22
N GLY A 118 -8.46 -0.51 -9.80
CA GLY A 118 -7.18 -0.81 -9.13
C GLY A 118 -6.59 0.35 -8.32
N LEU A 119 -6.77 1.59 -8.79
CA LEU A 119 -6.11 2.77 -8.22
C LEU A 119 -7.08 3.73 -7.52
N GLY A 120 -8.35 3.67 -7.86
CA GLY A 120 -9.39 4.55 -7.33
C GLY A 120 -10.61 3.79 -6.87
N VAL A 121 -11.76 4.37 -7.19
CA VAL A 121 -13.08 3.77 -6.97
C VAL A 121 -13.80 3.75 -8.31
N ALA A 122 -14.63 2.77 -8.54
CA ALA A 122 -15.47 2.74 -9.74
C ALA A 122 -16.21 4.07 -9.93
N SER A 123 -16.15 4.65 -11.12
CA SER A 123 -16.70 5.96 -11.46
C SER A 123 -16.00 7.18 -10.82
N ASP A 124 -14.76 7.00 -10.34
CA ASP A 124 -13.92 8.09 -9.83
C ASP A 124 -13.48 9.02 -10.97
N ALA A 125 -13.71 10.31 -10.80
CA ALA A 125 -13.28 11.34 -11.74
C ALA A 125 -11.81 11.76 -11.57
N THR A 126 -11.09 11.22 -10.58
CA THR A 126 -9.68 11.55 -10.28
C THR A 126 -8.71 10.57 -10.90
N THR A 127 -9.17 9.34 -11.24
CA THR A 127 -8.35 8.34 -11.92
C THR A 127 -8.47 8.52 -13.42
N CYS A 128 -7.39 9.01 -14.04
CA CYS A 128 -7.38 9.39 -15.44
C CYS A 128 -6.19 8.78 -16.17
N GLY A 129 -6.38 8.50 -17.46
CA GLY A 129 -5.36 7.99 -18.36
C GLY A 129 -5.03 8.94 -19.48
N PHE A 130 -3.78 8.99 -19.87
CA PHE A 130 -3.29 9.75 -21.00
C PHE A 130 -2.42 8.86 -21.88
N ILE A 131 -2.65 8.88 -23.19
CA ILE A 131 -1.86 8.18 -24.18
C ILE A 131 -1.57 9.16 -25.31
N SER A 132 -0.30 9.20 -25.73
CA SER A 132 0.15 9.95 -26.90
C SER A 132 1.21 9.13 -27.64
N CYS A 133 0.92 8.77 -28.86
CA CYS A 133 1.85 8.12 -29.77
C CYS A 133 2.14 9.05 -30.95
N ASP A 134 3.38 9.02 -31.44
CA ASP A 134 3.80 9.73 -32.64
C ASP A 134 3.93 8.78 -33.84
N GLY A 135 4.19 9.36 -35.01
CA GLY A 135 4.36 8.61 -36.27
C GLY A 135 5.63 7.74 -36.30
N SER A 136 6.51 7.81 -35.31
CA SER A 136 7.73 7.00 -35.17
C SER A 136 7.58 5.84 -34.19
N TYR A 137 6.34 5.51 -33.81
CA TYR A 137 5.99 4.50 -32.81
C TYR A 137 6.44 4.81 -31.36
N ALA A 138 6.91 6.02 -31.08
CA ALA A 138 7.21 6.42 -29.73
C ALA A 138 5.91 6.80 -29.00
N CYS A 139 5.60 6.05 -27.98
CA CYS A 139 4.37 6.21 -27.19
C CYS A 139 4.68 6.59 -25.75
N THR A 140 3.88 7.51 -25.22
CA THR A 140 3.85 7.90 -23.81
C THR A 140 2.50 7.50 -23.22
N VAL A 141 2.52 6.74 -22.14
CA VAL A 141 1.35 6.39 -21.33
C VAL A 141 1.50 6.99 -19.96
N ARG A 142 0.49 7.71 -19.48
CA ARG A 142 0.45 8.27 -18.14
C ARG A 142 -0.87 7.90 -17.47
N ILE A 143 -0.77 7.46 -16.22
CA ILE A 143 -1.92 7.25 -15.33
C ILE A 143 -1.77 8.20 -14.16
N GLN A 144 -2.85 8.86 -13.77
CA GLN A 144 -2.92 9.70 -12.58
C GLN A 144 -4.09 9.30 -11.71
N TRP A 145 -3.96 9.43 -10.37
CA TRP A 145 -4.98 9.09 -9.38
C TRP A 145 -4.83 9.91 -8.10
N ASP A 146 -5.85 9.91 -7.25
CA ASP A 146 -5.82 10.53 -5.92
C ASP A 146 -5.33 9.53 -4.87
N ASP A 147 -4.13 9.78 -4.34
CA ASP A 147 -3.46 8.93 -3.35
C ASP A 147 -3.58 9.47 -1.90
N ARG A 148 -4.39 10.50 -1.66
CA ARG A 148 -4.53 11.11 -0.32
C ARG A 148 -4.97 10.12 0.76
N LYS A 149 -5.81 9.14 0.42
CA LYS A 149 -6.26 8.10 1.35
C LYS A 149 -5.12 7.21 1.84
N ALA A 150 -4.09 7.03 1.00
CA ALA A 150 -2.86 6.30 1.35
C ALA A 150 -1.75 7.23 1.87
N GLY A 151 -2.06 8.50 2.18
CA GLY A 151 -1.10 9.48 2.67
C GLY A 151 -0.21 10.11 1.60
N GLY A 152 -0.52 9.89 0.31
CA GLY A 152 0.16 10.47 -0.84
C GLY A 152 -0.41 11.81 -1.29
N LEU A 153 -0.16 12.17 -2.55
CA LEU A 153 -0.59 13.41 -3.16
C LEU A 153 -2.02 13.30 -3.71
N ALA A 154 -2.71 14.45 -3.81
CA ALA A 154 -4.01 14.55 -4.46
C ALA A 154 -3.96 14.18 -5.95
N GLU A 155 -2.80 14.35 -6.57
CA GLU A 155 -2.51 13.96 -7.94
C GLU A 155 -1.18 13.20 -7.98
N GLN A 156 -1.26 11.89 -7.82
CA GLN A 156 -0.15 10.99 -8.04
C GLN A 156 -0.14 10.55 -9.49
N LYS A 157 1.03 10.43 -10.12
CA LYS A 157 1.14 10.04 -11.51
C LYS A 157 2.32 9.11 -11.77
N VAL A 158 2.12 8.22 -12.71
CA VAL A 158 3.16 7.36 -13.32
C VAL A 158 3.15 7.61 -14.83
N GLU A 159 4.31 7.77 -15.40
CA GLU A 159 4.49 7.93 -16.83
C GLU A 159 5.51 6.90 -17.34
N VAL A 160 5.14 6.18 -18.40
CA VAL A 160 5.96 5.18 -19.08
C VAL A 160 6.09 5.60 -20.53
N ARG A 161 7.31 5.56 -21.05
CA ARG A 161 7.61 5.84 -22.47
C ARG A 161 8.27 4.64 -23.10
N SER A 162 7.87 4.28 -24.30
CA SER A 162 8.44 3.17 -25.05
C SER A 162 8.26 3.40 -26.55
N ILE A 163 9.12 2.77 -27.32
CA ILE A 163 8.91 2.54 -28.75
C ILE A 163 8.18 1.20 -28.89
N LEU A 164 7.12 1.15 -29.70
CA LEU A 164 6.28 -0.04 -29.90
C LEU A 164 6.95 -1.06 -30.84
#